data_7f21791cbc992d561f3123196ce1f48e
#
_entry.id   7f21791cbc992d561f3123196ce1f48e
#
_cell.length_a   1.000
_cell.length_b   1.000
_cell.length_c   1.000
_cell.angle_alpha   90.00
_cell.angle_beta   90.00
_cell.angle_gamma   90.00
#
_symmetry.space_group_name_H-M   'P 1'
#
loop_
_entity.id
_entity.type
_entity.pdbx_description
1 polymer ?
#
loop_
_entity_poly.entity_id
_entity_poly.type
_entity_poly.pdbx_seq_one_letter_code
_entity_poly.pdbx_strand_id
1 'polypeptide(L)'
;MKTMISPSLLSANFIDLKSDIEMINKSEADWLHLDVMDGVFVPNISFGFPVLEAVSKVCTKPLDVHFMIQHPENYIEQTAKLGAMMMNVHYEACTHLHRTIQQIHAAGMKAGVTLNPSTPVCVLEDIICDVDMVLLMS
;
A
#
# COMPACT_ATOMS: atom_id res chain seq x y z
N MET A 1 12.99 19.09 3.97
CA MET A 1 12.20 17.85 3.89
C MET A 1 13.06 16.83 3.17
N LYS A 2 13.30 15.63 3.74
CA LYS A 2 14.08 14.58 3.06
C LYS A 2 13.15 13.84 2.09
N THR A 3 13.55 13.70 0.83
CA THR A 3 12.84 12.85 -0.13
C THR A 3 13.01 11.39 0.29
N MET A 4 11.94 10.62 0.30
CA MET A 4 11.92 9.18 0.56
C MET A 4 11.69 8.43 -0.75
N ILE A 5 12.30 7.27 -0.89
CA ILE A 5 12.23 6.43 -2.09
C ILE A 5 11.59 5.10 -1.71
N SER A 6 10.48 4.76 -2.38
CA SER A 6 9.75 3.52 -2.21
C SER A 6 9.54 2.84 -3.57
N PRO A 7 10.49 1.98 -4.01
CA PRO A 7 10.35 1.25 -5.27
C PRO A 7 9.17 0.30 -5.23
N SER A 8 8.45 0.17 -6.36
CA SER A 8 7.35 -0.78 -6.47
C SER A 8 7.83 -2.18 -6.86
N LEU A 9 7.30 -3.19 -6.18
CA LEU A 9 7.52 -4.60 -6.51
C LEU A 9 6.99 -4.98 -7.90
N LEU A 10 6.04 -4.21 -8.46
CA LEU A 10 5.57 -4.43 -9.83
C LEU A 10 6.67 -4.29 -10.89
N SER A 11 7.73 -3.54 -10.59
CA SER A 11 8.87 -3.38 -11.50
C SER A 11 9.93 -4.47 -11.36
N ALA A 12 9.72 -5.44 -10.46
CA ALA A 12 10.66 -6.51 -10.20
C ALA A 12 10.58 -7.65 -11.23
N ASN A 13 11.63 -8.46 -11.28
CA ASN A 13 11.63 -9.70 -12.02
C ASN A 13 10.86 -10.78 -11.23
N PHE A 14 9.62 -11.05 -11.62
CA PHE A 14 8.76 -12.04 -10.94
C PHE A 14 9.27 -13.48 -11.01
N ILE A 15 10.22 -13.79 -11.91
CA ILE A 15 10.85 -15.11 -11.96
C ILE A 15 11.95 -15.25 -10.89
N ASP A 16 12.51 -14.11 -10.41
CA ASP A 16 13.55 -14.07 -9.38
C ASP A 16 13.33 -12.92 -8.39
N LEU A 17 12.14 -12.88 -7.77
CA LEU A 17 11.76 -11.85 -6.80
C LEU A 17 12.74 -11.75 -5.63
N LYS A 18 13.29 -12.89 -5.18
CA LYS A 18 14.20 -12.92 -4.05
C LYS A 18 15.45 -12.07 -4.30
N SER A 19 16.05 -12.20 -5.48
CA SER A 19 17.24 -11.43 -5.86
C SER A 19 16.96 -9.92 -5.86
N ASP A 20 15.81 -9.51 -6.42
CA ASP A 20 15.43 -8.10 -6.47
C ASP A 20 15.14 -7.53 -5.07
N ILE A 21 14.48 -8.30 -4.20
CA ILE A 21 14.24 -7.88 -2.81
C ILE A 21 15.57 -7.75 -2.04
N GLU A 22 16.50 -8.68 -2.23
CA GLU A 22 17.84 -8.58 -1.63
C GLU A 22 18.62 -7.37 -2.12
N MET A 23 18.46 -6.99 -3.39
CA MET A 23 19.01 -5.75 -3.95
C MET A 23 18.38 -4.52 -3.27
N ILE A 24 17.06 -4.48 -3.13
CA ILE A 24 16.34 -3.41 -2.42
C ILE A 24 16.78 -3.32 -0.96
N ASN A 25 16.94 -4.44 -0.26
CA ASN A 25 17.41 -4.46 1.13
C ASN A 25 18.77 -3.78 1.29
N LYS A 26 19.67 -3.90 0.29
CA LYS A 26 21.01 -3.30 0.29
C LYS A 26 21.04 -1.87 -0.26
N SER A 27 19.96 -1.42 -0.90
CA SER A 27 19.86 -0.09 -1.51
C SER A 27 19.55 1.00 -0.47
N GLU A 28 19.58 2.26 -0.90
CA GLU A 28 19.15 3.42 -0.11
C GLU A 28 17.62 3.64 -0.14
N ALA A 29 16.84 2.71 -0.67
CA ALA A 29 15.39 2.77 -0.62
C ALA A 29 14.91 2.82 0.84
N ASP A 30 13.95 3.70 1.13
CA ASP A 30 13.41 3.86 2.48
C ASP A 30 12.35 2.79 2.78
N TRP A 31 11.51 2.43 1.79
CA TRP A 31 10.41 1.45 1.90
C TRP A 31 10.38 0.50 0.69
N LEU A 32 9.52 -0.50 0.71
CA LEU A 32 9.13 -1.30 -0.45
C LEU A 32 7.63 -1.12 -0.68
N HIS A 33 7.24 -0.68 -1.88
CA HIS A 33 5.86 -0.46 -2.29
C HIS A 33 5.26 -1.72 -2.93
N LEU A 34 4.09 -2.13 -2.46
CA LEU A 34 3.43 -3.38 -2.85
C LEU A 34 2.05 -3.08 -3.43
N ASP A 35 1.94 -3.06 -4.76
CA ASP A 35 0.72 -2.74 -5.50
C ASP A 35 -0.17 -3.97 -5.67
N VAL A 36 -1.25 -4.07 -4.90
CA VAL A 36 -2.24 -5.14 -4.98
C VAL A 36 -3.41 -4.71 -5.85
N MET A 37 -3.68 -5.47 -6.92
CA MET A 37 -4.71 -5.20 -7.92
C MET A 37 -5.62 -6.40 -8.09
N ASP A 38 -6.94 -6.17 -8.17
CA ASP A 38 -7.97 -7.22 -8.23
C ASP A 38 -8.60 -7.44 -9.62
N GLY A 39 -8.25 -6.62 -10.61
CA GLY A 39 -8.85 -6.69 -11.95
C GLY A 39 -10.27 -6.11 -12.03
N VAL A 40 -10.77 -5.51 -10.95
CA VAL A 40 -12.11 -4.90 -10.86
C VAL A 40 -12.00 -3.39 -10.65
N PHE A 41 -11.30 -2.96 -9.60
CA PHE A 41 -11.04 -1.55 -9.34
C PHE A 41 -10.09 -0.95 -10.40
N VAL A 42 -9.10 -1.72 -10.79
CA VAL A 42 -8.20 -1.41 -11.93
C VAL A 42 -8.19 -2.57 -12.94
N PRO A 43 -7.95 -2.32 -14.25
CA PRO A 43 -8.04 -3.34 -15.28
C PRO A 43 -6.79 -4.24 -15.35
N ASN A 44 -6.22 -4.59 -14.20
CA ASN A 44 -5.07 -5.47 -14.07
C ASN A 44 -5.16 -6.29 -12.79
N ILE A 45 -4.55 -7.48 -12.79
CA ILE A 45 -4.37 -8.33 -11.61
C ILE A 45 -2.87 -8.42 -11.36
N SER A 46 -2.41 -8.11 -10.14
CA SER A 46 -1.00 -8.19 -9.80
C SER A 46 -0.68 -9.46 -9.01
N PHE A 47 -0.67 -9.39 -7.71
CA PHE A 47 -0.36 -10.48 -6.78
C PHE A 47 -1.18 -10.32 -5.50
N GLY A 48 -1.32 -11.41 -4.77
CA GLY A 48 -2.07 -11.45 -3.53
C GLY A 48 -1.20 -11.87 -2.33
N PHE A 49 -1.86 -12.21 -1.23
CA PHE A 49 -1.23 -12.50 0.05
C PHE A 49 -0.15 -13.58 0.03
N PRO A 50 -0.22 -14.67 -0.78
CA PRO A 50 0.87 -15.64 -0.85
C PRO A 50 2.22 -15.02 -1.26
N VAL A 51 2.19 -14.03 -2.18
CA VAL A 51 3.39 -13.29 -2.58
C VAL A 51 3.80 -12.31 -1.49
N LEU A 52 2.85 -11.55 -0.92
CA LEU A 52 3.11 -10.60 0.16
C LEU A 52 3.74 -11.29 1.38
N GLU A 53 3.26 -12.46 1.77
CA GLU A 53 3.83 -13.27 2.86
C GLU A 53 5.24 -13.78 2.55
N ALA A 54 5.52 -14.14 1.29
CA ALA A 54 6.86 -14.53 0.89
C ALA A 54 7.83 -13.33 0.92
N VAL A 55 7.38 -12.17 0.43
CA VAL A 55 8.12 -10.90 0.45
C VAL A 55 8.41 -10.47 1.88
N SER A 56 7.43 -10.50 2.79
CA SER A 56 7.60 -10.06 4.18
C SER A 56 8.66 -10.85 4.96
N LYS A 57 8.93 -12.09 4.55
CA LYS A 57 9.97 -12.94 5.16
C LYS A 57 11.40 -12.61 4.70
N VAL A 58 11.54 -11.95 3.54
CA VAL A 58 12.84 -11.65 2.93
C VAL A 58 13.17 -10.17 2.98
N CYS A 59 12.16 -9.32 2.86
CA CYS A 59 12.33 -7.87 2.87
C CYS A 59 12.63 -7.36 4.28
N THR A 60 13.69 -6.54 4.39
CA THR A 60 14.06 -5.85 5.65
C THR A 60 13.61 -4.39 5.67
N LYS A 61 13.09 -3.89 4.55
CA LYS A 61 12.54 -2.53 4.48
C LYS A 61 11.11 -2.52 4.97
N PRO A 62 10.62 -1.40 5.55
CA PRO A 62 9.20 -1.22 5.85
C PRO A 62 8.34 -1.46 4.61
N LEU A 63 7.24 -2.19 4.78
CA LEU A 63 6.31 -2.51 3.69
C LEU A 63 5.20 -1.47 3.65
N ASP A 64 5.00 -0.88 2.48
CA ASP A 64 3.92 0.04 2.14
C ASP A 64 2.99 -0.67 1.15
N VAL A 65 1.81 -1.12 1.63
CA VAL A 65 0.88 -1.93 0.83
C VAL A 65 -0.21 -1.04 0.27
N HIS A 66 -0.23 -0.91 -1.05
CA HIS A 66 -1.21 -0.13 -1.80
C HIS A 66 -2.28 -1.02 -2.42
N PHE A 67 -3.52 -0.85 -1.96
CA PHE A 67 -4.66 -1.64 -2.42
C PHE A 67 -5.46 -0.91 -3.49
N MET A 68 -5.28 -1.33 -4.73
CA MET A 68 -6.12 -0.97 -5.88
C MET A 68 -7.18 -2.06 -6.09
N ILE A 69 -8.03 -2.24 -5.09
CA ILE A 69 -9.08 -3.27 -5.04
C ILE A 69 -10.37 -2.71 -4.50
N GLN A 70 -11.48 -3.39 -4.77
CA GLN A 70 -12.74 -3.13 -4.11
C GLN A 70 -12.73 -3.68 -2.68
N HIS A 71 -13.37 -2.96 -1.76
CA HIS A 71 -13.53 -3.36 -0.35
C HIS A 71 -12.19 -3.66 0.38
N PRO A 72 -11.20 -2.73 0.33
CA PRO A 72 -9.89 -2.94 0.96
C PRO A 72 -9.99 -3.15 2.48
N GLU A 73 -11.05 -2.66 3.13
CA GLU A 73 -11.32 -2.83 4.55
C GLU A 73 -11.38 -4.30 5.01
N ASN A 74 -11.70 -5.21 4.10
CA ASN A 74 -11.76 -6.65 4.39
C ASN A 74 -10.38 -7.29 4.63
N TYR A 75 -9.30 -6.59 4.27
CA TYR A 75 -7.93 -7.12 4.29
C TYR A 75 -7.02 -6.48 5.35
N ILE A 76 -7.57 -5.59 6.21
CA ILE A 76 -6.79 -4.85 7.22
C ILE A 76 -6.07 -5.80 8.16
N GLU A 77 -6.78 -6.77 8.75
CA GLU A 77 -6.16 -7.73 9.69
C GLU A 77 -5.08 -8.57 9.03
N GLN A 78 -5.32 -9.01 7.80
CA GLN A 78 -4.37 -9.85 7.07
C GLN A 78 -3.12 -9.05 6.70
N THR A 79 -3.28 -7.78 6.33
CA THR A 79 -2.17 -6.85 6.04
C THR A 79 -1.34 -6.56 7.30
N ALA A 80 -1.99 -6.35 8.44
CA ALA A 80 -1.29 -6.16 9.72
C ALA A 80 -0.46 -7.39 10.11
N LYS A 81 -0.97 -8.60 9.87
CA LYS A 81 -0.23 -9.87 10.14
C LYS A 81 1.04 -10.04 9.29
N LEU A 82 1.13 -9.38 8.14
CA LEU A 82 2.37 -9.33 7.35
C LEU A 82 3.47 -8.49 8.01
N GLY A 83 3.13 -7.67 9.01
CA GLY A 83 4.02 -6.66 9.57
C GLY A 83 4.14 -5.42 8.68
N ALA A 84 3.12 -5.13 7.87
CA ALA A 84 3.11 -3.93 7.04
C ALA A 84 3.18 -2.67 7.91
N MET A 85 4.04 -1.73 7.51
CA MET A 85 4.15 -0.42 8.17
C MET A 85 2.94 0.47 7.82
N MET A 86 2.47 0.39 6.58
CA MET A 86 1.42 1.25 6.04
C MET A 86 0.48 0.44 5.14
N MET A 87 -0.80 0.79 5.20
CA MET A 87 -1.82 0.34 4.27
C MET A 87 -2.43 1.54 3.56
N ASN A 88 -2.27 1.59 2.24
CA ASN A 88 -2.88 2.59 1.38
C ASN A 88 -4.17 2.07 0.77
N VAL A 89 -5.24 2.85 0.91
CA VAL A 89 -6.56 2.55 0.33
C VAL A 89 -7.02 3.70 -0.54
N HIS A 90 -7.71 3.39 -1.62
CA HIS A 90 -8.30 4.42 -2.48
C HIS A 90 -9.52 5.06 -1.83
N TYR A 91 -9.60 6.40 -1.92
CA TYR A 91 -10.79 7.16 -1.57
C TYR A 91 -12.04 6.57 -2.25
N GLU A 92 -11.91 6.29 -3.54
CA GLU A 92 -13.00 5.82 -4.40
C GLU A 92 -13.44 4.37 -4.12
N ALA A 93 -12.60 3.59 -3.44
CA ALA A 93 -12.89 2.19 -3.09
C ALA A 93 -13.55 2.05 -1.70
N CYS A 94 -13.53 3.10 -0.89
CA CYS A 94 -13.99 3.04 0.50
C CYS A 94 -15.32 3.78 0.68
N THR A 95 -16.40 3.05 0.92
CA THR A 95 -17.72 3.66 1.23
C THR A 95 -17.67 4.48 2.53
N HIS A 96 -16.90 4.04 3.52
CA HIS A 96 -16.73 4.68 4.82
C HIS A 96 -15.26 4.91 5.12
N LEU A 97 -14.60 5.77 4.33
CA LEU A 97 -13.16 5.98 4.37
C LEU A 97 -12.63 6.31 5.78
N HIS A 98 -13.27 7.24 6.51
CA HIS A 98 -12.82 7.60 7.86
C HIS A 98 -12.82 6.38 8.81
N ARG A 99 -13.86 5.53 8.75
CA ARG A 99 -13.89 4.27 9.51
C ARG A 99 -12.73 3.34 9.12
N THR A 100 -12.47 3.20 7.83
CA THR A 100 -11.36 2.37 7.32
C THR A 100 -10.02 2.86 7.85
N ILE A 101 -9.77 4.17 7.85
CA ILE A 101 -8.57 4.80 8.43
C ILE A 101 -8.43 4.42 9.92
N GLN A 102 -9.50 4.57 10.69
CA GLN A 102 -9.51 4.22 12.12
C GLN A 102 -9.22 2.73 12.36
N GLN A 103 -9.75 1.85 11.51
CA GLN A 103 -9.50 0.40 11.60
C GLN A 103 -8.03 0.07 11.26
N ILE A 104 -7.45 0.73 10.26
CA ILE A 104 -6.02 0.57 9.92
C ILE A 104 -5.14 0.98 11.11
N HIS A 105 -5.42 2.13 11.73
CA HIS A 105 -4.71 2.58 12.92
C HIS A 105 -4.88 1.62 14.11
N ALA A 106 -6.11 1.14 14.34
CA ALA A 106 -6.40 0.17 15.41
C ALA A 106 -5.65 -1.16 15.20
N ALA A 107 -5.35 -1.53 13.95
CA ALA A 107 -4.54 -2.69 13.60
C ALA A 107 -3.02 -2.45 13.72
N GLY A 108 -2.59 -1.25 14.11
CA GLY A 108 -1.18 -0.89 14.35
C GLY A 108 -0.42 -0.43 13.11
N MET A 109 -1.09 -0.16 12.00
CA MET A 109 -0.50 0.34 10.78
C MET A 109 -0.75 1.85 10.61
N LYS A 110 0.07 2.49 9.79
CA LYS A 110 -0.21 3.84 9.27
C LYS A 110 -1.25 3.75 8.16
N ALA A 111 -2.11 4.77 8.07
CA ALA A 111 -3.15 4.85 7.05
C ALA A 111 -2.75 5.83 5.93
N GLY A 112 -2.58 5.30 4.73
CA GLY A 112 -2.45 6.08 3.51
C GLY A 112 -3.77 6.17 2.76
N VAL A 113 -4.03 7.31 2.14
CA VAL A 113 -5.17 7.50 1.23
C VAL A 113 -4.67 7.84 -0.16
N THR A 114 -5.13 7.07 -1.13
CA THR A 114 -4.80 7.26 -2.55
C THR A 114 -5.97 7.90 -3.27
N LEU A 115 -5.64 8.84 -4.16
CA LEU A 115 -6.60 9.49 -5.07
C LEU A 115 -6.28 9.14 -6.52
N ASN A 116 -7.32 8.76 -7.27
CA ASN A 116 -7.22 8.64 -8.73
C ASN A 116 -6.95 10.02 -9.38
N PRO A 117 -6.37 10.07 -10.59
CA PRO A 117 -6.03 11.35 -11.25
C PRO A 117 -7.23 12.30 -11.44
N SER A 118 -8.46 11.76 -11.49
CA SER A 118 -9.69 12.54 -11.65
C SER A 118 -10.32 13.00 -10.33
N THR A 119 -9.80 12.56 -9.19
CA THR A 119 -10.35 12.91 -7.86
C THR A 119 -9.63 14.12 -7.29
N PRO A 120 -10.33 15.22 -7.00
CA PRO A 120 -9.70 16.43 -6.48
C PRO A 120 -9.25 16.26 -5.03
N VAL A 121 -8.11 16.88 -4.66
CA VAL A 121 -7.52 16.77 -3.31
C VAL A 121 -8.45 17.28 -2.20
N CYS A 122 -9.36 18.21 -2.50
CA CYS A 122 -10.30 18.76 -1.52
C CYS A 122 -11.24 17.72 -0.88
N VAL A 123 -11.41 16.53 -1.47
CA VAL A 123 -12.20 15.46 -0.85
C VAL A 123 -11.61 14.95 0.47
N LEU A 124 -10.35 15.30 0.75
CA LEU A 124 -9.66 14.91 1.97
C LEU A 124 -9.73 15.96 3.10
N GLU A 125 -10.29 17.15 2.87
CA GLU A 125 -10.27 18.26 3.83
C GLU A 125 -10.76 17.87 5.22
N ASP A 126 -11.86 17.11 5.29
CA ASP A 126 -12.48 16.72 6.56
C ASP A 126 -11.75 15.59 7.31
N ILE A 127 -10.84 14.86 6.63
CA ILE A 127 -10.17 13.68 7.18
C ILE A 127 -8.65 13.77 7.18
N ILE A 128 -8.09 14.84 6.65
CA ILE A 128 -6.63 14.97 6.45
C ILE A 128 -5.82 14.85 7.76
N CYS A 129 -6.42 15.24 8.89
CA CYS A 129 -5.78 15.14 10.20
C CYS A 129 -5.58 13.70 10.68
N ASP A 130 -6.33 12.75 10.10
CA ASP A 130 -6.28 11.33 10.43
C ASP A 130 -5.50 10.51 9.39
N VAL A 131 -4.93 11.16 8.36
CA VAL A 131 -4.20 10.52 7.27
C VAL A 131 -2.70 10.67 7.46
N ASP A 132 -1.96 9.57 7.44
CA ASP A 132 -0.49 9.59 7.58
C ASP A 132 0.22 9.90 6.23
N MET A 133 -0.39 9.53 5.11
CA MET A 133 0.14 9.76 3.76
C MET A 133 -0.99 9.95 2.75
N VAL A 134 -0.79 10.85 1.81
CA VAL A 134 -1.63 10.98 0.61
C VAL A 134 -0.81 10.55 -0.61
N LEU A 135 -1.34 9.59 -1.37
CA LEU A 135 -0.77 9.15 -2.63
C LEU A 135 -1.61 9.71 -3.78
N LEU A 136 -0.97 10.45 -4.67
CA LEU A 136 -1.61 10.96 -5.88
C LEU A 136 -1.20 10.07 -7.06
N MET A 137 -2.15 9.32 -7.62
CA MET A 137 -1.89 8.51 -8.81
C MET A 137 -1.69 9.38 -10.04
N SER A 138 -0.77 8.99 -10.87
CA SER A 138 -0.43 9.68 -12.13
C SER A 138 -0.47 8.72 -13.32
#